data_8cf6376c91982d39ddbc393ae527a9c7
#
_entry.id   8cf6376c91982d39ddbc393ae527a9c7
#
_cell.length_a   1.000
_cell.length_b   1.000
_cell.length_c   1.000
_cell.angle_alpha   90.00
_cell.angle_beta   90.00
_cell.angle_gamma   90.00
#
_symmetry.space_group_name_H-M   'P 1'
#
loop_
_entity.id
_entity.type
_entity.pdbx_description
1 polymer ?
#
loop_
_entity_poly.entity_id
_entity_poly.type
_entity_poly.pdbx_seq_one_letter_code
_entity_poly.pdbx_strand_id
1 'polypeptide(L)'
;MKRVVVVATVVVLALVGVGIVALLRDDDGGKTVATVSGHRITSDDLTLAVKHFHEEADREGRNFPAKGTKEYEQVEQLALGLLIDRAAIEAAASRLGVHVTDAQVESRLAGSPRESEGGGDVRIKAEAAFRRATTRIQLITEGVFGKLTVDIQVPPSAVRDYYRHHRSLYGSTSYAKIASSIRSQLLAQRKNAALTRWLAQVRRSEPKT
;
A
#
# COMPACT_ATOMS: atom_id res chain seq x y z
N MET A 1 -24.49 -13.60 19.85
CA MET A 1 -23.50 -13.96 18.84
C MET A 1 -22.76 -12.67 18.41
N LYS A 2 -21.57 -12.43 18.95
CA LYS A 2 -20.76 -11.24 18.61
C LYS A 2 -19.97 -11.55 17.33
N ARG A 3 -20.26 -10.82 16.25
CA ARG A 3 -19.50 -10.89 15.00
C ARG A 3 -18.11 -10.28 15.25
N VAL A 4 -17.07 -11.11 15.24
CA VAL A 4 -15.68 -10.64 15.24
C VAL A 4 -15.38 -10.16 13.82
N VAL A 5 -15.45 -8.85 13.62
CA VAL A 5 -14.94 -8.19 12.40
C VAL A 5 -13.43 -8.10 12.57
N VAL A 6 -12.70 -8.94 11.84
CA VAL A 6 -11.24 -8.81 11.73
C VAL A 6 -10.95 -7.65 10.79
N VAL A 7 -10.77 -6.48 11.36
CA VAL A 7 -10.19 -5.32 10.65
C VAL A 7 -8.71 -5.60 10.46
N ALA A 8 -8.30 -5.87 9.24
CA ALA A 8 -6.89 -5.94 8.87
C ALA A 8 -6.32 -4.52 8.90
N THR A 9 -5.79 -4.12 10.04
CA THR A 9 -5.04 -2.87 10.18
C THR A 9 -3.72 -3.01 9.44
N VAL A 10 -3.62 -2.39 8.27
CA VAL A 10 -2.34 -2.22 7.57
C VAL A 10 -1.55 -1.17 8.33
N VAL A 11 -0.64 -1.61 9.19
CA VAL A 11 0.32 -0.72 9.85
C VAL A 11 1.41 -0.42 8.83
N VAL A 12 1.33 0.77 8.22
CA VAL A 12 2.42 1.34 7.42
C VAL A 12 3.39 2.00 8.39
N LEU A 13 4.44 1.27 8.80
CA LEU A 13 5.58 1.84 9.52
C LEU A 13 6.56 2.44 8.50
N ALA A 14 6.58 3.78 8.45
CA ALA A 14 7.57 4.54 7.72
C ALA A 14 8.93 4.46 8.43
N LEU A 15 9.96 3.98 7.74
CA LEU A 15 11.36 4.19 8.12
C LEU A 15 12.03 5.03 7.03
N VAL A 16 12.44 6.22 7.45
CA VAL A 16 13.11 7.25 6.64
C VAL A 16 14.58 6.87 6.42
N GLY A 17 14.98 6.73 5.16
CA GLY A 17 16.38 6.74 4.76
C GLY A 17 16.57 7.81 3.70
N VAL A 18 17.32 8.86 4.05
CA VAL A 18 17.63 9.97 3.15
C VAL A 18 18.69 9.55 2.13
N GLY A 19 18.41 9.70 0.88
CA GLY A 19 19.33 9.43 -0.19
C GLY A 19 19.48 10.52 -1.23
N ILE A 20 20.67 10.61 -1.72
CA ILE A 20 21.30 11.67 -2.53
C ILE A 20 20.53 11.94 -3.83
N VAL A 21 20.17 13.21 -4.03
CA VAL A 21 19.57 13.75 -5.24
C VAL A 21 20.61 13.90 -6.33
N ALA A 22 20.52 13.09 -7.39
CA ALA A 22 21.17 13.38 -8.66
C ALA A 22 20.25 14.31 -9.46
N LEU A 23 20.71 15.56 -9.66
CA LEU A 23 19.96 16.60 -10.37
C LEU A 23 20.10 16.39 -11.88
N LEU A 24 19.17 15.67 -12.48
CA LEU A 24 18.97 15.65 -13.93
C LEU A 24 17.76 16.52 -14.26
N ARG A 25 17.96 17.48 -15.15
CA ARG A 25 16.92 18.40 -15.65
C ARG A 25 16.27 17.76 -16.85
N ASP A 26 14.96 17.54 -16.80
CA ASP A 26 14.16 17.13 -17.95
C ASP A 26 12.94 18.04 -18.10
N ASP A 27 12.59 18.37 -19.33
CA ASP A 27 11.68 19.45 -19.70
C ASP A 27 10.17 19.17 -19.48
N ASP A 28 9.78 17.97 -19.04
CA ASP A 28 8.37 17.61 -18.81
C ASP A 28 8.13 17.09 -17.39
N GLY A 29 7.67 17.95 -16.49
CA GLY A 29 7.14 17.52 -15.17
C GLY A 29 8.01 17.80 -13.95
N GLY A 30 8.81 18.86 -13.95
CA GLY A 30 9.60 19.29 -12.80
C GLY A 30 10.94 18.54 -12.65
N LYS A 31 11.74 18.98 -11.66
CA LYS A 31 13.07 18.42 -11.37
C LYS A 31 12.96 17.03 -10.77
N THR A 32 13.78 16.07 -11.24
CA THR A 32 13.86 14.74 -10.60
C THR A 32 14.40 14.86 -9.18
N VAL A 33 13.65 14.37 -8.20
CA VAL A 33 14.02 14.34 -6.78
C VAL A 33 14.49 12.95 -6.34
N ALA A 34 14.05 11.88 -7.01
CA ALA A 34 14.54 10.52 -6.80
C ALA A 34 14.32 9.68 -8.06
N THR A 35 15.06 8.56 -8.17
CA THR A 35 14.83 7.55 -9.19
C THR A 35 14.84 6.16 -8.54
N VAL A 36 13.79 5.37 -8.79
CA VAL A 36 13.61 4.03 -8.24
C VAL A 36 13.36 3.05 -9.36
N SER A 37 14.25 2.09 -9.55
CA SER A 37 14.12 1.07 -10.62
C SER A 37 13.80 1.65 -12.00
N GLY A 38 14.37 2.80 -12.34
CA GLY A 38 14.12 3.51 -13.60
C GLY A 38 12.89 4.44 -13.60
N HIS A 39 12.06 4.43 -12.55
CA HIS A 39 10.97 5.38 -12.37
C HIS A 39 11.49 6.68 -11.76
N ARG A 40 11.23 7.81 -12.44
CA ARG A 40 11.57 9.14 -11.94
C ARG A 40 10.45 9.65 -11.03
N ILE A 41 10.82 10.14 -9.86
CA ILE A 41 9.96 10.90 -8.94
C ILE A 41 10.35 12.36 -9.08
N THR A 42 9.39 13.20 -9.40
CA THR A 42 9.63 14.62 -9.68
C THR A 42 9.28 15.52 -8.50
N SER A 43 9.74 16.76 -8.54
CA SER A 43 9.33 17.80 -7.58
C SER A 43 7.83 18.07 -7.61
N ASP A 44 7.17 17.84 -8.74
CA ASP A 44 5.73 18.02 -8.89
C ASP A 44 4.97 16.88 -8.20
N ASP A 45 5.46 15.64 -8.34
CA ASP A 45 4.91 14.48 -7.59
C ASP A 45 5.01 14.72 -6.08
N LEU A 46 6.17 15.21 -5.61
CA LEU A 46 6.38 15.53 -4.21
C LEU A 46 5.44 16.63 -3.73
N THR A 47 5.29 17.70 -4.52
CA THR A 47 4.37 18.80 -4.21
C THR A 47 2.92 18.32 -4.10
N LEU A 48 2.48 17.43 -5.00
CA LEU A 48 1.15 16.83 -4.97
C LEU A 48 0.95 15.96 -3.74
N ALA A 49 1.96 15.17 -3.36
CA ALA A 49 1.89 14.32 -2.18
C ALA A 49 1.82 15.14 -0.88
N VAL A 50 2.65 16.18 -0.75
CA VAL A 50 2.63 17.11 0.41
C VAL A 50 1.29 17.83 0.49
N LYS A 51 0.76 18.30 -0.65
CA LYS A 51 -0.55 18.95 -0.72
C LYS A 51 -1.68 18.03 -0.24
N HIS A 52 -1.62 16.75 -0.61
CA HIS A 52 -2.61 15.77 -0.11
C HIS A 52 -2.56 15.64 1.42
N PHE A 53 -1.38 15.57 2.04
CA PHE A 53 -1.25 15.55 3.49
C PHE A 53 -1.79 16.82 4.15
N HIS A 54 -1.61 17.98 3.52
CA HIS A 54 -2.20 19.24 4.00
C HIS A 54 -3.73 19.18 4.00
N GLU A 55 -4.32 18.78 2.87
CA GLU A 55 -5.77 18.65 2.72
C GLU A 55 -6.38 17.60 3.67
N GLU A 56 -5.65 16.55 4.00
CA GLU A 56 -6.08 15.57 4.99
C GLU A 56 -6.03 16.13 6.41
N ALA A 57 -4.97 16.86 6.75
CA ALA A 57 -4.87 17.57 8.02
C ALA A 57 -6.01 18.59 8.21
N ASP A 58 -6.32 19.35 7.17
CA ASP A 58 -7.44 20.32 7.18
C ASP A 58 -8.81 19.62 7.41
N ARG A 59 -9.03 18.48 6.74
CA ARG A 59 -10.27 17.70 6.92
C ARG A 59 -10.41 17.15 8.35
N GLU A 60 -9.31 16.82 8.99
CA GLU A 60 -9.29 16.33 10.38
C GLU A 60 -9.18 17.46 11.42
N GLY A 61 -9.17 18.74 10.99
CA GLY A 61 -9.01 19.89 11.87
C GLY A 61 -7.64 19.96 12.55
N ARG A 62 -6.61 19.34 11.95
CA ARG A 62 -5.24 19.37 12.44
C ARG A 62 -4.45 20.51 11.80
N ASN A 63 -3.59 21.14 12.58
CA ASN A 63 -2.68 22.15 12.04
C ASN A 63 -1.62 21.48 11.14
N PHE A 64 -1.43 22.04 9.94
CA PHE A 64 -0.35 21.64 9.05
C PHE A 64 0.87 22.55 9.24
N PRO A 65 2.11 22.01 9.25
CA PRO A 65 3.31 22.81 9.48
C PRO A 65 3.54 23.82 8.35
N ALA A 66 4.04 25.00 8.72
CA ALA A 66 4.36 26.06 7.77
C ALA A 66 5.60 25.71 6.94
N LYS A 67 5.57 26.06 5.64
CA LYS A 67 6.69 25.84 4.73
C LYS A 67 7.97 26.50 5.27
N GLY A 68 9.09 25.75 5.22
CA GLY A 68 10.39 26.19 5.72
C GLY A 68 10.64 25.89 7.21
N THR A 69 9.71 25.21 7.88
CA THR A 69 9.94 24.67 9.23
C THR A 69 10.51 23.25 9.17
N LYS A 70 11.15 22.80 10.26
CA LYS A 70 11.66 21.42 10.36
C LYS A 70 10.53 20.38 10.26
N GLU A 71 9.38 20.69 10.82
CA GLU A 71 8.19 19.85 10.74
C GLU A 71 7.68 19.72 9.32
N TYR A 72 7.73 20.78 8.53
CA TYR A 72 7.40 20.73 7.10
C TYR A 72 8.39 19.86 6.31
N GLU A 73 9.70 19.99 6.59
CA GLU A 73 10.73 19.13 6.00
C GLU A 73 10.50 17.65 6.32
N GLN A 74 10.04 17.32 7.54
CA GLN A 74 9.66 15.95 7.90
C GLN A 74 8.47 15.45 7.07
N VAL A 75 7.48 16.29 6.80
CA VAL A 75 6.36 15.94 5.91
C VAL A 75 6.84 15.70 4.48
N GLU A 76 7.75 16.54 3.96
CA GLU A 76 8.34 16.31 2.62
C GLU A 76 9.11 14.98 2.55
N GLN A 77 9.88 14.66 3.58
CA GLN A 77 10.60 13.38 3.66
C GLN A 77 9.63 12.18 3.72
N LEU A 78 8.55 12.30 4.49
CA LEU A 78 7.52 11.27 4.55
C LEU A 78 6.84 11.07 3.19
N ALA A 79 6.48 12.18 2.53
CA ALA A 79 5.88 12.16 1.19
C ALA A 79 6.81 11.51 0.16
N LEU A 80 8.09 11.89 0.16
CA LEU A 80 9.10 11.29 -0.71
C LEU A 80 9.26 9.78 -0.44
N GLY A 81 9.31 9.37 0.82
CA GLY A 81 9.38 7.96 1.21
C GLY A 81 8.19 7.15 0.65
N LEU A 82 6.98 7.69 0.72
CA LEU A 82 5.79 7.04 0.14
C LEU A 82 5.86 6.91 -1.39
N LEU A 83 6.37 7.94 -2.08
CA LEU A 83 6.55 7.89 -3.53
C LEU A 83 7.61 6.85 -3.94
N ILE A 84 8.70 6.76 -3.19
CA ILE A 84 9.75 5.74 -3.38
C ILE A 84 9.18 4.33 -3.16
N ASP A 85 8.51 4.07 -2.04
CA ASP A 85 7.89 2.77 -1.74
C ASP A 85 6.91 2.35 -2.85
N ARG A 86 6.12 3.30 -3.35
CA ARG A 86 5.18 3.07 -4.45
C ARG A 86 5.89 2.68 -5.74
N ALA A 87 6.90 3.44 -6.17
CA ALA A 87 7.65 3.13 -7.38
C ALA A 87 8.35 1.76 -7.28
N ALA A 88 8.88 1.42 -6.11
CA ALA A 88 9.49 0.13 -5.82
C ALA A 88 8.48 -1.03 -5.94
N ILE A 89 7.28 -0.87 -5.40
CA ILE A 89 6.19 -1.85 -5.49
C ILE A 89 5.77 -2.03 -6.95
N GLU A 90 5.60 -0.95 -7.71
CA GLU A 90 5.24 -1.01 -9.14
C GLU A 90 6.30 -1.77 -9.96
N ALA A 91 7.57 -1.44 -9.76
CA ALA A 91 8.68 -2.11 -10.43
C ALA A 91 8.79 -3.60 -10.05
N ALA A 92 8.61 -3.93 -8.78
CA ALA A 92 8.64 -5.31 -8.31
C ALA A 92 7.44 -6.13 -8.81
N ALA A 93 6.26 -5.53 -8.89
CA ALA A 93 5.05 -6.14 -9.44
C ALA A 93 5.21 -6.44 -10.94
N SER A 94 5.80 -5.51 -11.69
CA SER A 94 6.11 -5.70 -13.12
C SER A 94 7.03 -6.90 -13.35
N ARG A 95 8.01 -7.14 -12.48
CA ARG A 95 8.88 -8.34 -12.52
C ARG A 95 8.11 -9.65 -12.29
N LEU A 96 6.98 -9.59 -11.58
CA LEU A 96 6.05 -10.72 -11.41
C LEU A 96 5.03 -10.85 -12.56
N GLY A 97 5.11 -9.99 -13.58
CA GLY A 97 4.13 -9.93 -14.67
C GLY A 97 2.77 -9.35 -14.24
N VAL A 98 2.76 -8.52 -13.20
CA VAL A 98 1.58 -7.78 -12.77
C VAL A 98 1.69 -6.35 -13.29
N HIS A 99 0.84 -6.03 -14.28
CA HIS A 99 0.75 -4.71 -14.90
C HIS A 99 -0.66 -4.18 -14.75
N VAL A 100 -0.79 -2.93 -14.33
CA VAL A 100 -2.08 -2.25 -14.19
C VAL A 100 -2.14 -1.10 -15.20
N THR A 101 -3.14 -1.16 -16.08
CA THR A 101 -3.37 -0.13 -17.11
C THR A 101 -4.20 1.03 -16.56
N ASP A 102 -4.11 2.20 -17.21
CA ASP A 102 -4.95 3.35 -16.87
C ASP A 102 -6.44 3.01 -17.02
N ALA A 103 -6.80 2.23 -18.05
CA ALA A 103 -8.19 1.78 -18.24
C ALA A 103 -8.72 0.97 -17.05
N GLN A 104 -7.90 0.12 -16.44
CA GLN A 104 -8.29 -0.62 -15.23
C GLN A 104 -8.48 0.31 -14.03
N VAL A 105 -7.61 1.31 -13.89
CA VAL A 105 -7.73 2.32 -12.83
C VAL A 105 -9.01 3.12 -13.00
N GLU A 106 -9.29 3.65 -14.19
CA GLU A 106 -10.51 4.41 -14.46
C GLU A 106 -11.78 3.57 -14.29
N SER A 107 -11.76 2.33 -14.72
CA SER A 107 -12.88 1.39 -14.52
C SER A 107 -13.17 1.17 -13.03
N ARG A 108 -12.13 1.00 -12.20
CA ARG A 108 -12.29 0.85 -10.74
C ARG A 108 -12.83 2.13 -10.10
N LEU A 109 -12.36 3.30 -10.53
CA LEU A 109 -12.82 4.61 -10.03
C LEU A 109 -14.26 4.89 -10.43
N ALA A 110 -14.68 4.50 -11.64
CA ALA A 110 -16.06 4.68 -12.09
C ALA A 110 -17.08 3.90 -11.23
N GLY A 111 -16.67 2.77 -10.64
CA GLY A 111 -17.51 1.97 -9.72
C GLY A 111 -17.50 2.45 -8.26
N SER A 112 -16.72 3.48 -7.93
CA SER A 112 -16.63 4.02 -6.57
C SER A 112 -17.52 5.26 -6.41
N PRO A 113 -18.20 5.45 -5.26
CA PRO A 113 -18.97 6.67 -5.01
C PRO A 113 -18.08 7.90 -5.17
N ARG A 114 -18.53 8.88 -5.95
CA ARG A 114 -17.90 10.20 -6.00
C ARG A 114 -18.23 10.93 -4.72
N GLU A 115 -17.24 11.22 -3.89
CA GLU A 115 -17.40 12.23 -2.85
C GLU A 115 -17.58 13.60 -3.54
N SER A 116 -18.54 14.37 -3.06
CA SER A 116 -19.06 15.59 -3.69
C SER A 116 -17.96 16.62 -3.92
N GLU A 117 -17.94 17.13 -5.15
CA GLU A 117 -17.06 18.14 -5.68
C GLU A 117 -17.38 19.52 -5.06
N GLY A 118 -16.59 19.90 -4.06
CA GLY A 118 -16.57 21.25 -3.52
C GLY A 118 -15.14 21.76 -3.44
N GLY A 119 -14.60 22.27 -4.55
CA GLY A 119 -13.22 22.82 -4.54
C GLY A 119 -12.79 23.34 -5.90
N GLY A 120 -11.93 24.38 -5.94
CA GLY A 120 -11.43 24.96 -7.17
C GLY A 120 -10.66 23.97 -8.06
N ASP A 121 -10.56 24.26 -9.35
CA ASP A 121 -10.07 23.38 -10.44
C ASP A 121 -8.73 22.68 -10.15
N VAL A 122 -7.79 23.37 -9.49
CA VAL A 122 -6.46 22.83 -9.13
C VAL A 122 -6.56 21.77 -8.02
N ARG A 123 -7.47 21.94 -7.05
CA ARG A 123 -7.71 21.00 -5.97
C ARG A 123 -8.32 19.70 -6.49
N ILE A 124 -9.29 19.82 -7.40
CA ILE A 124 -9.94 18.66 -8.06
C ILE A 124 -8.90 17.83 -8.83
N LYS A 125 -7.96 18.45 -9.54
CA LYS A 125 -6.91 17.75 -10.30
C LYS A 125 -5.93 17.00 -9.39
N ALA A 126 -5.48 17.61 -8.29
CA ALA A 126 -4.56 16.99 -7.34
C ALA A 126 -5.20 15.77 -6.64
N GLU A 127 -6.44 15.91 -6.19
CA GLU A 127 -7.20 14.82 -5.56
C GLU A 127 -7.47 13.68 -6.56
N ALA A 128 -7.83 13.98 -7.80
CA ALA A 128 -8.01 13.00 -8.85
C ALA A 128 -6.71 12.23 -9.14
N ALA A 129 -5.57 12.90 -9.21
CA ALA A 129 -4.27 12.28 -9.41
C ALA A 129 -3.92 11.34 -8.25
N PHE A 130 -4.13 11.78 -7.01
CA PHE A 130 -3.89 10.96 -5.82
C PHE A 130 -4.81 9.73 -5.77
N ARG A 131 -6.10 9.89 -6.07
CA ARG A 131 -7.07 8.77 -6.13
C ARG A 131 -6.66 7.74 -7.19
N ARG A 132 -6.28 8.18 -8.40
CA ARG A 132 -5.75 7.28 -9.45
C ARG A 132 -4.54 6.53 -8.96
N ALA A 133 -3.62 7.23 -8.33
CA ALA A 133 -2.42 6.68 -7.78
C ALA A 133 -2.68 5.60 -6.71
N THR A 134 -3.54 5.89 -5.76
CA THR A 134 -3.93 4.95 -4.70
C THR A 134 -4.64 3.73 -5.28
N THR A 135 -5.58 3.94 -6.21
CA THR A 135 -6.30 2.87 -6.89
C THR A 135 -5.34 1.97 -7.68
N ARG A 136 -4.35 2.55 -8.35
CA ARG A 136 -3.32 1.78 -9.06
C ARG A 136 -2.56 0.87 -8.12
N ILE A 137 -2.09 1.37 -6.98
CA ILE A 137 -1.37 0.56 -5.98
C ILE A 137 -2.26 -0.53 -5.39
N GLN A 138 -3.54 -0.26 -5.16
CA GLN A 138 -4.49 -1.29 -4.72
C GLN A 138 -4.60 -2.43 -5.75
N LEU A 139 -4.82 -2.09 -7.03
CA LEU A 139 -4.92 -3.08 -8.11
C LEU A 139 -3.62 -3.88 -8.28
N ILE A 140 -2.46 -3.23 -8.18
CA ILE A 140 -1.16 -3.89 -8.20
C ILE A 140 -1.05 -4.88 -7.03
N THR A 141 -1.41 -4.45 -5.82
CA THR A 141 -1.34 -5.29 -4.62
C THR A 141 -2.27 -6.49 -4.72
N GLU A 142 -3.49 -6.30 -5.24
CA GLU A 142 -4.44 -7.39 -5.53
C GLU A 142 -3.85 -8.38 -6.54
N GLY A 143 -3.26 -7.89 -7.64
CA GLY A 143 -2.63 -8.72 -8.67
C GLY A 143 -1.43 -9.51 -8.13
N VAL A 144 -0.56 -8.84 -7.37
CA VAL A 144 0.58 -9.48 -6.70
C VAL A 144 0.11 -10.53 -5.70
N PHE A 145 -0.89 -10.20 -4.87
CA PHE A 145 -1.47 -11.15 -3.93
C PHE A 145 -1.99 -12.40 -4.63
N GLY A 146 -2.72 -12.24 -5.74
CA GLY A 146 -3.18 -13.35 -6.57
C GLY A 146 -2.02 -14.23 -7.05
N LYS A 147 -0.98 -13.61 -7.63
CA LYS A 147 0.21 -14.34 -8.13
C LYS A 147 0.96 -15.09 -7.03
N LEU A 148 1.21 -14.45 -5.90
CA LEU A 148 1.97 -15.03 -4.79
C LEU A 148 1.20 -16.15 -4.06
N THR A 149 -0.11 -16.20 -4.18
CA THR A 149 -0.95 -17.05 -3.32
C THR A 149 -1.72 -18.14 -4.07
N VAL A 150 -1.57 -18.24 -5.40
CA VAL A 150 -2.30 -19.19 -6.24
C VAL A 150 -2.06 -20.64 -5.81
N ASP A 151 -0.82 -20.99 -5.45
CA ASP A 151 -0.44 -22.35 -5.06
C ASP A 151 -0.42 -22.58 -3.55
N ILE A 152 -0.80 -21.58 -2.75
CA ILE A 152 -0.78 -21.72 -1.28
C ILE A 152 -1.94 -22.57 -0.82
N GLN A 153 -1.61 -23.71 -0.20
CA GLN A 153 -2.55 -24.66 0.36
C GLN A 153 -2.28 -24.93 1.84
N VAL A 154 -3.31 -25.42 2.53
CA VAL A 154 -3.22 -25.89 3.91
C VAL A 154 -3.53 -27.39 3.92
N PRO A 155 -2.52 -28.25 4.14
CA PRO A 155 -2.73 -29.69 4.20
C PRO A 155 -3.59 -30.07 5.42
N PRO A 156 -4.35 -31.17 5.34
CA PRO A 156 -5.20 -31.62 6.45
C PRO A 156 -4.44 -31.88 7.76
N SER A 157 -3.17 -32.27 7.68
CA SER A 157 -2.29 -32.45 8.83
C SER A 157 -2.11 -31.15 9.60
N ALA A 158 -1.81 -30.04 8.92
CA ALA A 158 -1.64 -28.73 9.56
C ALA A 158 -2.92 -28.27 10.29
N VAL A 159 -4.11 -28.56 9.73
CA VAL A 159 -5.39 -28.25 10.37
C VAL A 159 -5.57 -29.07 11.67
N ARG A 160 -5.23 -30.38 11.63
CA ARG A 160 -5.30 -31.25 12.82
C ARG A 160 -4.30 -30.82 13.88
N ASP A 161 -3.09 -30.49 13.48
CA ASP A 161 -2.03 -30.05 14.39
C ASP A 161 -2.42 -28.73 15.07
N TYR A 162 -2.93 -27.79 14.31
CA TYR A 162 -3.42 -26.52 14.85
C TYR A 162 -4.54 -26.78 15.90
N TYR A 163 -5.52 -27.60 15.56
CA TYR A 163 -6.61 -27.96 16.48
C TYR A 163 -6.08 -28.62 17.77
N ARG A 164 -5.12 -29.54 17.66
CA ARG A 164 -4.53 -30.25 18.85
C ARG A 164 -3.80 -29.24 19.75
N HIS A 165 -2.95 -28.37 19.19
CA HIS A 165 -2.17 -27.43 19.98
C HIS A 165 -3.03 -26.30 20.59
N HIS A 166 -4.17 -26.01 19.99
CA HIS A 166 -5.08 -24.94 20.44
C HIS A 166 -6.40 -25.48 20.97
N ARG A 167 -6.41 -26.72 21.46
CA ARG A 167 -7.63 -27.41 21.92
C ARG A 167 -8.43 -26.59 22.95
N SER A 168 -7.75 -25.86 23.83
CA SER A 168 -8.36 -25.04 24.87
C SER A 168 -9.23 -23.88 24.30
N LEU A 169 -8.93 -23.40 23.11
CA LEU A 169 -9.71 -22.33 22.46
C LEU A 169 -11.07 -22.80 21.95
N TYR A 170 -11.25 -24.11 21.80
CA TYR A 170 -12.43 -24.71 21.17
C TYR A 170 -13.37 -25.42 22.16
N GLY A 171 -12.99 -25.50 23.43
CA GLY A 171 -13.81 -26.14 24.48
C GLY A 171 -14.26 -27.54 24.09
N SER A 172 -15.57 -27.80 24.10
CA SER A 172 -16.19 -29.07 23.72
C SER A 172 -16.41 -29.24 22.21
N THR A 173 -16.08 -28.22 21.38
CA THR A 173 -16.31 -28.28 19.93
C THR A 173 -15.44 -29.34 19.27
N SER A 174 -16.05 -30.29 18.55
CA SER A 174 -15.33 -31.35 17.86
C SER A 174 -14.56 -30.82 16.63
N TYR A 175 -13.47 -31.54 16.31
CA TYR A 175 -12.67 -31.26 15.12
C TYR A 175 -13.51 -31.16 13.83
N ALA A 176 -14.43 -32.09 13.64
CA ALA A 176 -15.28 -32.13 12.44
C ALA A 176 -16.08 -30.82 12.21
N LYS A 177 -16.54 -30.19 13.30
CA LYS A 177 -17.33 -28.95 13.22
C LYS A 177 -16.50 -27.73 12.92
N ILE A 178 -15.18 -27.73 13.22
CA ILE A 178 -14.35 -26.53 13.16
C ILE A 178 -13.21 -26.62 12.13
N ALA A 179 -12.94 -27.80 11.58
CA ALA A 179 -11.82 -28.04 10.67
C ALA A 179 -11.82 -27.12 9.44
N SER A 180 -12.99 -26.82 8.85
CA SER A 180 -13.10 -25.89 7.71
C SER A 180 -12.73 -24.46 8.11
N SER A 181 -13.19 -24.01 9.26
CA SER A 181 -12.88 -22.67 9.79
C SER A 181 -11.38 -22.51 10.07
N ILE A 182 -10.77 -23.52 10.74
CA ILE A 182 -9.32 -23.55 10.98
C ILE A 182 -8.55 -23.52 9.65
N ARG A 183 -8.96 -24.31 8.66
CA ARG A 183 -8.32 -24.31 7.34
C ARG A 183 -8.38 -22.93 6.70
N SER A 184 -9.54 -22.29 6.70
CA SER A 184 -9.71 -20.93 6.13
C SER A 184 -8.83 -19.92 6.85
N GLN A 185 -8.77 -19.99 8.18
CA GLN A 185 -7.91 -19.11 8.98
C GLN A 185 -6.42 -19.32 8.66
N LEU A 186 -5.95 -20.57 8.64
CA LEU A 186 -4.54 -20.87 8.31
C LEU A 186 -4.21 -20.51 6.87
N LEU A 187 -5.14 -20.68 5.94
CA LEU A 187 -4.96 -20.27 4.55
C LEU A 187 -4.79 -18.76 4.44
N ALA A 188 -5.67 -17.98 5.08
CA ALA A 188 -5.57 -16.53 5.11
C ALA A 188 -4.25 -16.07 5.74
N GLN A 189 -3.83 -16.66 6.86
CA GLN A 189 -2.55 -16.35 7.50
C GLN A 189 -1.35 -16.62 6.57
N ARG A 190 -1.32 -17.77 5.88
CA ARG A 190 -0.24 -18.11 4.94
C ARG A 190 -0.18 -17.16 3.75
N LYS A 191 -1.35 -16.81 3.20
CA LYS A 191 -1.46 -15.86 2.09
C LYS A 191 -0.98 -14.46 2.49
N ASN A 192 -1.42 -13.96 3.63
CA ASN A 192 -0.99 -12.67 4.16
C ASN A 192 0.52 -12.66 4.46
N ALA A 193 1.04 -13.73 5.05
CA ALA A 193 2.48 -13.87 5.30
C ALA A 193 3.32 -13.89 4.01
N ALA A 194 2.79 -14.43 2.91
CA ALA A 194 3.47 -14.38 1.62
C ALA A 194 3.57 -12.96 1.09
N LEU A 195 2.49 -12.18 1.13
CA LEU A 195 2.49 -10.78 0.73
C LEU A 195 3.42 -9.94 1.62
N THR A 196 3.34 -10.11 2.94
CA THR A 196 4.21 -9.38 3.89
C THR A 196 5.70 -9.66 3.62
N ARG A 197 6.06 -10.91 3.36
CA ARG A 197 7.46 -11.27 3.01
C ARG A 197 7.89 -10.63 1.69
N TRP A 198 7.02 -10.63 0.69
CA TRP A 198 7.32 -9.99 -0.59
C TRP A 198 7.52 -8.48 -0.43
N LEU A 199 6.65 -7.77 0.28
CA LEU A 199 6.82 -6.34 0.57
C LEU A 199 8.11 -6.05 1.33
N ALA A 200 8.45 -6.89 2.32
CA ALA A 200 9.71 -6.76 3.05
C ALA A 200 10.94 -7.01 2.15
N GLN A 201 10.83 -7.87 1.15
CA GLN A 201 11.89 -8.11 0.17
C GLN A 201 12.04 -6.92 -0.78
N VAL A 202 10.94 -6.36 -1.30
CA VAL A 202 10.93 -5.16 -2.13
C VAL A 202 11.67 -4.02 -1.42
N ARG A 203 11.31 -3.72 -0.17
CA ARG A 203 11.96 -2.67 0.63
C ARG A 203 13.44 -2.91 0.90
N ARG A 204 13.88 -4.18 0.98
CA ARG A 204 15.32 -4.51 1.17
C ARG A 204 16.12 -4.45 -0.10
N SER A 205 15.50 -4.63 -1.25
CA SER A 205 16.17 -4.60 -2.55
C SER A 205 16.37 -3.18 -3.09
N GLU A 206 15.70 -2.18 -2.50
CA GLU A 206 15.97 -0.78 -2.85
C GLU A 206 17.32 -0.34 -2.25
N PRO A 207 18.14 0.38 -3.02
CA PRO A 207 19.39 0.93 -2.50
C PRO A 207 19.06 1.83 -1.31
N LYS A 208 19.68 1.53 -0.18
CA LYS A 208 19.69 2.44 0.96
C LYS A 208 20.50 3.66 0.54
N THR A 209 19.82 4.69 0.19
CA THR A 209 20.39 5.99 -0.12
C THR A 209 20.64 6.75 1.16
#